data_e3d199efbac1a52a5906bff7e94e9881
#
_entry.id   e3d199efbac1a52a5906bff7e94e9881
#
_cell.length_a   1.000
_cell.length_b   1.000
_cell.length_c   1.000
_cell.angle_alpha   90.00
_cell.angle_beta   90.00
_cell.angle_gamma   90.00
#
_symmetry.space_group_name_H-M   'P 1'
#
loop_
_entity.id
_entity.type
_entity.pdbx_description
1 polymer ?
#
loop_
_entity_poly.entity_id
_entity_poly.type
_entity_poly.pdbx_seq_one_letter_code
_entity_poly.pdbx_strand_id
1 'polypeptide(L)'
;RSIDIANELGTDMVVLWLAREGTLCAESKSPVWATKMLIEAINKMLEYDPKIRVCIEPKPNEPIDRSICGTMGHVMAISAATIDPSRVGGNLESAHAILAGLDPAHEIGFAMAMGKLMTVHLNDQNGIRYDQDKTFGVENLRAAFNQVKVLKENGYGSHGEYVGLDVKAMRTTKDEDSYKHLENSLNIFKALEEKVERFDYDFQKKCVENRDFEALEMYVMNLLMGID
;
A
#
# COMPACT_ATOMS: atom_id res chain seq x y z
N ARG A 1 23.27 -9.06 4.60
CA ARG A 1 22.82 -10.22 3.79
C ARG A 1 21.70 -9.85 2.84
N SER A 2 20.56 -9.27 3.29
CA SER A 2 19.46 -8.91 2.37
C SER A 2 19.88 -7.90 1.31
N ILE A 3 20.70 -6.91 1.68
CA ILE A 3 21.28 -5.94 0.75
C ILE A 3 22.22 -6.62 -0.25
N ASP A 4 23.06 -7.56 0.22
CA ASP A 4 23.98 -8.30 -0.68
C ASP A 4 23.19 -9.11 -1.72
N ILE A 5 22.10 -9.75 -1.28
CA ILE A 5 21.19 -10.49 -2.18
C ILE A 5 20.50 -9.53 -3.17
N ALA A 6 20.05 -8.36 -2.70
CA ALA A 6 19.45 -7.34 -3.57
C ALA A 6 20.43 -6.93 -4.67
N ASN A 7 21.69 -6.68 -4.31
CA ASN A 7 22.76 -6.34 -5.26
C ASN A 7 23.05 -7.48 -6.25
N GLU A 8 23.09 -8.73 -5.79
CA GLU A 8 23.25 -9.90 -6.66
C GLU A 8 22.09 -10.08 -7.65
N LEU A 9 20.86 -9.74 -7.22
CA LEU A 9 19.64 -9.79 -8.04
C LEU A 9 19.47 -8.56 -8.95
N GLY A 10 20.32 -7.53 -8.79
CA GLY A 10 20.26 -6.31 -9.58
C GLY A 10 19.12 -5.36 -9.18
N THR A 11 18.61 -5.46 -7.93
CA THR A 11 17.67 -4.49 -7.36
C THR A 11 18.37 -3.56 -6.38
N ASP A 12 17.92 -2.31 -6.34
CA ASP A 12 18.44 -1.28 -5.43
C ASP A 12 17.52 -1.06 -4.20
N MET A 13 16.51 -1.92 -3.99
CA MET A 13 15.53 -1.74 -2.95
C MET A 13 15.38 -2.99 -2.08
N VAL A 14 15.26 -2.76 -0.77
CA VAL A 14 14.84 -3.78 0.20
C VAL A 14 13.58 -3.31 0.93
N VAL A 15 12.64 -4.23 1.14
CA VAL A 15 11.41 -3.96 1.88
C VAL A 15 11.55 -4.43 3.32
N LEU A 16 11.18 -3.57 4.26
CA LEU A 16 11.09 -3.87 5.68
C LEU A 16 9.62 -4.02 6.08
N TRP A 17 9.18 -5.25 6.22
CA TRP A 17 7.88 -5.57 6.83
C TRP A 17 8.04 -5.63 8.35
N LEU A 18 7.53 -4.61 9.06
CA LEU A 18 7.78 -4.39 10.48
C LEU A 18 6.70 -4.98 11.41
N ALA A 19 5.94 -5.96 10.94
CA ALA A 19 4.80 -6.51 11.67
C ALA A 19 5.14 -7.15 13.03
N ARG A 20 6.41 -7.46 13.29
CA ARG A 20 6.89 -8.06 14.56
C ARG A 20 7.60 -7.07 15.48
N GLU A 21 7.63 -5.80 15.13
CA GLU A 21 8.30 -4.76 15.92
C GLU A 21 7.47 -4.20 17.08
N GLY A 22 6.21 -4.57 17.19
CA GLY A 22 5.32 -4.24 18.31
C GLY A 22 5.61 -5.07 19.56
N THR A 23 4.62 -5.16 20.45
CA THR A 23 4.66 -5.97 21.67
C THR A 23 3.27 -6.38 22.13
N LEU A 24 3.14 -7.59 22.69
CA LEU A 24 1.90 -8.06 23.31
C LEU A 24 1.71 -7.48 24.71
N CYS A 25 2.80 -7.27 25.45
CA CYS A 25 2.78 -6.64 26.78
C CYS A 25 3.37 -5.22 26.67
N ALA A 26 2.57 -4.20 26.93
CA ALA A 26 2.95 -2.80 26.71
C ALA A 26 4.24 -2.42 27.45
N GLU A 27 4.41 -2.91 28.67
CA GLU A 27 5.54 -2.59 29.54
C GLU A 27 6.82 -3.33 29.15
N SER A 28 6.75 -4.32 28.26
CA SER A 28 7.92 -5.12 27.84
C SER A 28 8.83 -4.41 26.86
N LYS A 29 8.36 -3.32 26.24
CA LYS A 29 9.13 -2.59 25.23
C LYS A 29 8.90 -1.08 25.33
N SER A 30 9.97 -0.31 25.53
CA SER A 30 9.90 1.14 25.44
C SER A 30 9.67 1.60 23.99
N PRO A 31 8.54 2.27 23.65
CA PRO A 31 8.31 2.74 22.28
C PRO A 31 9.32 3.79 21.84
N VAL A 32 9.81 4.63 22.77
CA VAL A 32 10.85 5.63 22.47
C VAL A 32 12.16 4.95 22.05
N TRP A 33 12.60 3.97 22.84
CA TRP A 33 13.80 3.22 22.52
C TRP A 33 13.66 2.43 21.22
N ALA A 34 12.55 1.73 21.04
CA ALA A 34 12.30 0.91 19.86
C ALA A 34 12.27 1.75 18.56
N THR A 35 11.63 2.94 18.58
CA THR A 35 11.63 3.86 17.44
C THR A 35 13.04 4.33 17.11
N LYS A 36 13.85 4.70 18.11
CA LYS A 36 15.25 5.09 17.90
C LYS A 36 16.08 3.97 17.32
N MET A 37 15.90 2.73 17.79
CA MET A 37 16.63 1.57 17.27
C MET A 37 16.24 1.24 15.84
N LEU A 38 14.96 1.41 15.47
CA LEU A 38 14.52 1.25 14.08
C LEU A 38 15.21 2.27 13.15
N ILE A 39 15.24 3.55 13.53
CA ILE A 39 15.93 4.60 12.77
C ILE A 39 17.42 4.29 12.65
N GLU A 40 18.07 3.88 13.75
CA GLU A 40 19.48 3.51 13.74
C GLU A 40 19.76 2.29 12.84
N ALA A 41 18.88 1.28 12.85
CA ALA A 41 18.99 0.13 11.98
C ALA A 41 18.91 0.52 10.49
N ILE A 42 17.95 1.39 10.14
CA ILE A 42 17.82 1.93 8.78
C ILE A 42 19.07 2.73 8.41
N ASN A 43 19.58 3.58 9.29
CA ASN A 43 20.81 4.35 9.03
C ASN A 43 22.00 3.44 8.75
N LYS A 44 22.17 2.35 9.51
CA LYS A 44 23.20 1.34 9.24
C LYS A 44 23.03 0.64 7.89
N MET A 45 21.81 0.42 7.43
CA MET A 45 21.55 -0.11 6.08
C MET A 45 21.99 0.88 5.01
N LEU A 46 21.65 2.15 5.18
CA LEU A 46 22.01 3.24 4.26
C LEU A 46 23.52 3.50 4.22
N GLU A 47 24.21 3.35 5.35
CA GLU A 47 25.69 3.46 5.45
C GLU A 47 26.38 2.26 4.82
N TYR A 48 25.82 1.05 4.96
CA TYR A 48 26.39 -0.19 4.43
C TYR A 48 26.43 -0.19 2.90
N ASP A 49 25.40 0.34 2.25
CA ASP A 49 25.36 0.44 0.79
C ASP A 49 24.83 1.82 0.36
N PRO A 50 25.64 2.63 -0.37
CA PRO A 50 25.27 3.97 -0.77
C PRO A 50 24.16 4.03 -1.84
N LYS A 51 23.79 2.89 -2.47
CA LYS A 51 22.78 2.82 -3.52
C LYS A 51 21.47 2.25 -3.04
N ILE A 52 21.48 1.49 -1.95
CA ILE A 52 20.26 0.82 -1.47
C ILE A 52 19.21 1.82 -1.03
N ARG A 53 17.97 1.56 -1.42
CA ARG A 53 16.79 2.22 -0.93
C ARG A 53 16.07 1.32 0.08
N VAL A 54 15.56 1.91 1.14
CA VAL A 54 14.81 1.19 2.19
C VAL A 54 13.35 1.55 2.08
N CYS A 55 12.55 0.57 1.72
CA CYS A 55 11.11 0.68 1.60
C CYS A 55 10.44 0.08 2.84
N ILE A 56 9.69 0.86 3.61
CA ILE A 56 9.01 0.39 4.82
C ILE A 56 7.58 0.04 4.47
N GLU A 57 7.16 -1.17 4.81
CA GLU A 57 5.78 -1.61 4.71
C GLU A 57 5.11 -1.49 6.08
N PRO A 58 4.26 -0.46 6.29
CA PRO A 58 3.61 -0.25 7.56
C PRO A 58 2.51 -1.28 7.79
N LYS A 59 2.41 -1.77 9.03
CA LYS A 59 1.32 -2.64 9.48
C LYS A 59 0.92 -2.27 10.90
N PRO A 60 -0.38 -1.97 11.17
CA PRO A 60 -0.80 -1.44 12.47
C PRO A 60 -0.82 -2.49 13.58
N ASN A 61 -1.10 -3.73 13.25
CA ASN A 61 -1.25 -4.85 14.18
C ASN A 61 -1.03 -6.19 13.47
N GLU A 62 -1.16 -7.29 14.23
CA GLU A 62 -1.07 -8.67 13.73
C GLU A 62 0.21 -8.95 12.91
N PRO A 63 1.02 -9.94 13.34
CA PRO A 63 0.77 -10.88 14.45
C PRO A 63 1.09 -10.33 15.84
N ILE A 64 1.55 -9.08 15.95
CA ILE A 64 1.92 -8.42 17.22
C ILE A 64 1.16 -7.10 17.31
N ASP A 65 0.67 -6.79 18.52
CA ASP A 65 0.04 -5.51 18.83
C ASP A 65 1.07 -4.37 18.94
N ARG A 66 0.58 -3.13 18.90
CA ARG A 66 1.37 -1.92 19.17
C ARG A 66 2.55 -1.77 18.22
N SER A 67 2.30 -1.91 16.92
CA SER A 67 3.29 -1.67 15.89
C SER A 67 3.91 -0.27 16.02
N ILE A 68 5.21 -0.17 15.79
CA ILE A 68 5.94 1.11 15.81
C ILE A 68 5.64 1.91 14.53
N CYS A 69 5.39 1.22 13.41
CA CYS A 69 5.12 1.83 12.12
C CYS A 69 3.82 1.26 11.53
N GLY A 70 2.70 1.87 11.86
CA GLY A 70 1.37 1.38 11.50
C GLY A 70 0.72 2.07 10.29
N THR A 71 1.24 3.19 9.80
CA THR A 71 0.65 4.00 8.71
C THR A 71 1.73 4.64 7.85
N MET A 72 1.35 5.17 6.68
CA MET A 72 2.26 5.94 5.84
C MET A 72 2.77 7.21 6.53
N GLY A 73 1.97 7.81 7.41
CA GLY A 73 2.43 8.93 8.24
C GLY A 73 3.62 8.58 9.14
N HIS A 74 3.63 7.39 9.75
CA HIS A 74 4.80 6.90 10.49
C HIS A 74 6.01 6.69 9.59
N VAL A 75 5.83 6.14 8.39
CA VAL A 75 6.90 5.98 7.39
C VAL A 75 7.54 7.32 7.07
N MET A 76 6.73 8.37 6.82
CA MET A 76 7.23 9.72 6.54
C MET A 76 8.06 10.28 7.69
N ALA A 77 7.57 10.15 8.92
CA ALA A 77 8.27 10.62 10.12
C ALA A 77 9.59 9.88 10.35
N ILE A 78 9.60 8.56 10.18
CA ILE A 78 10.81 7.73 10.29
C ILE A 78 11.81 8.12 9.18
N SER A 79 11.35 8.21 7.93
CA SER A 79 12.18 8.63 6.78
C SER A 79 12.86 9.98 7.05
N ALA A 80 12.12 10.97 7.53
CA ALA A 80 12.65 12.29 7.84
C ALA A 80 13.71 12.31 8.95
N ALA A 81 13.72 11.28 9.81
CA ALA A 81 14.67 11.15 10.90
C ALA A 81 15.92 10.32 10.54
N THR A 82 16.02 9.81 9.32
CA THR A 82 17.18 9.04 8.85
C THR A 82 18.28 9.96 8.29
N ILE A 83 19.50 9.42 8.15
CA ILE A 83 20.66 10.14 7.60
C ILE A 83 20.49 10.53 6.13
N ASP A 84 19.66 9.80 5.38
CA ASP A 84 19.35 10.09 3.98
C ASP A 84 17.86 9.83 3.70
N PRO A 85 17.00 10.81 3.99
CA PRO A 85 15.56 10.67 3.76
C PRO A 85 15.18 10.39 2.30
N SER A 86 16.02 10.74 1.33
CA SER A 86 15.73 10.54 -0.10
C SER A 86 15.69 9.06 -0.50
N ARG A 87 16.40 8.22 0.26
CA ARG A 87 16.47 6.77 0.04
C ARG A 87 15.52 5.94 0.92
N VAL A 88 14.67 6.61 1.70
CA VAL A 88 13.70 5.93 2.57
C VAL A 88 12.28 6.35 2.20
N GLY A 89 11.41 5.40 1.95
CA GLY A 89 10.00 5.61 1.63
C GLY A 89 9.15 4.40 2.01
N GLY A 90 7.96 4.28 1.44
CA GLY A 90 7.02 3.26 1.84
C GLY A 90 6.48 2.40 0.70
N ASN A 91 6.15 1.17 1.08
CA ASN A 91 5.27 0.27 0.37
C ASN A 91 3.88 0.36 1.02
N LEU A 92 2.89 0.87 0.30
CA LEU A 92 1.54 0.81 0.80
C LEU A 92 0.91 -0.53 0.44
N GLU A 93 0.43 -1.25 1.45
CA GLU A 93 -0.45 -2.40 1.28
C GLU A 93 -1.89 -2.04 1.63
N SER A 94 -2.82 -2.40 0.72
CA SER A 94 -4.24 -2.05 0.85
C SER A 94 -4.87 -2.60 2.14
N ALA A 95 -4.65 -3.90 2.43
CA ALA A 95 -5.17 -4.53 3.65
C ALA A 95 -4.63 -3.89 4.92
N HIS A 96 -3.34 -3.52 4.95
CA HIS A 96 -2.73 -2.87 6.11
C HIS A 96 -3.32 -1.48 6.39
N ALA A 97 -3.62 -0.70 5.34
CA ALA A 97 -4.32 0.58 5.50
C ALA A 97 -5.73 0.37 6.07
N ILE A 98 -6.48 -0.63 5.56
CA ILE A 98 -7.83 -0.96 6.07
C ILE A 98 -7.75 -1.44 7.53
N LEU A 99 -6.77 -2.26 7.90
CA LEU A 99 -6.52 -2.68 9.28
C LEU A 99 -6.22 -1.50 10.21
N ALA A 100 -5.62 -0.43 9.70
CA ALA A 100 -5.40 0.82 10.42
C ALA A 100 -6.67 1.69 10.51
N GLY A 101 -7.78 1.29 9.88
CA GLY A 101 -9.00 2.08 9.79
C GLY A 101 -8.90 3.26 8.82
N LEU A 102 -7.99 3.18 7.84
CA LEU A 102 -7.72 4.23 6.86
C LEU A 102 -8.21 3.81 5.46
N ASP A 103 -8.40 4.81 4.60
CA ASP A 103 -8.69 4.59 3.18
C ASP A 103 -7.39 4.38 2.40
N PRO A 104 -7.20 3.23 1.71
CA PRO A 104 -5.97 2.95 0.99
C PRO A 104 -5.66 3.98 -0.12
N ALA A 105 -6.68 4.49 -0.84
CA ALA A 105 -6.46 5.48 -1.89
C ALA A 105 -5.95 6.81 -1.33
N HIS A 106 -6.44 7.22 -0.15
CA HIS A 106 -5.96 8.41 0.54
C HIS A 106 -4.52 8.24 1.05
N GLU A 107 -4.17 7.08 1.59
CA GLU A 107 -2.78 6.77 2.01
C GLU A 107 -1.81 6.74 0.81
N ILE A 108 -2.25 6.17 -0.34
CA ILE A 108 -1.49 6.24 -1.61
C ILE A 108 -1.27 7.70 -2.02
N GLY A 109 -2.36 8.47 -2.11
CA GLY A 109 -2.29 9.88 -2.51
C GLY A 109 -1.41 10.72 -1.60
N PHE A 110 -1.51 10.51 -0.28
CA PHE A 110 -0.64 11.17 0.70
C PHE A 110 0.84 10.82 0.46
N ALA A 111 1.17 9.54 0.30
CA ALA A 111 2.54 9.11 0.08
C ALA A 111 3.12 9.61 -1.25
N MET A 112 2.30 9.66 -2.32
CA MET A 112 2.67 10.24 -3.62
C MET A 112 2.94 11.75 -3.50
N ALA A 113 2.06 12.49 -2.83
CA ALA A 113 2.22 13.93 -2.61
C ALA A 113 3.51 14.28 -1.84
N MET A 114 3.95 13.39 -0.96
CA MET A 114 5.19 13.52 -0.20
C MET A 114 6.42 12.99 -0.96
N GLY A 115 6.27 12.42 -2.16
CA GLY A 115 7.35 11.80 -2.93
C GLY A 115 7.97 10.58 -2.22
N LYS A 116 7.16 9.83 -1.48
CA LYS A 116 7.62 8.73 -0.61
C LYS A 116 6.96 7.39 -0.91
N LEU A 117 6.08 7.30 -1.89
CA LEU A 117 5.54 6.03 -2.34
C LEU A 117 6.56 5.36 -3.25
N MET A 118 7.16 4.27 -2.79
CA MET A 118 8.15 3.50 -3.55
C MET A 118 7.53 2.33 -4.31
N THR A 119 6.56 1.66 -3.68
CA THR A 119 5.80 0.57 -4.28
C THR A 119 4.43 0.46 -3.62
N VAL A 120 3.53 -0.30 -4.21
CA VAL A 120 2.23 -0.65 -3.64
C VAL A 120 2.03 -2.16 -3.70
N HIS A 121 1.40 -2.71 -2.65
CA HIS A 121 0.87 -4.06 -2.63
C HIS A 121 -0.65 -4.00 -2.62
N LEU A 122 -1.27 -4.43 -3.70
CA LEU A 122 -2.71 -4.45 -3.84
C LEU A 122 -3.28 -5.79 -3.41
N ASN A 123 -4.24 -5.73 -2.52
CA ASN A 123 -5.07 -6.82 -2.06
C ASN A 123 -6.41 -6.26 -1.56
N ASP A 124 -7.21 -7.07 -0.90
CA ASP A 124 -8.47 -6.62 -0.29
C ASP A 124 -8.65 -7.21 1.10
N GLN A 125 -9.50 -6.56 1.89
CA GLN A 125 -9.67 -6.82 3.31
C GLN A 125 -11.13 -6.61 3.73
N ASN A 126 -11.65 -7.58 4.48
CA ASN A 126 -13.00 -7.51 5.04
C ASN A 126 -12.99 -6.87 6.43
N GLY A 127 -12.76 -5.56 6.51
CA GLY A 127 -12.79 -4.78 7.73
C GLY A 127 -11.57 -4.95 8.65
N ILE A 128 -11.67 -4.42 9.87
CA ILE A 128 -10.59 -4.34 10.86
C ILE A 128 -10.48 -5.66 11.63
N ARG A 129 -9.82 -6.65 11.06
CA ARG A 129 -9.64 -7.99 11.65
C ARG A 129 -8.19 -8.45 11.50
N TYR A 130 -7.98 -9.75 11.30
CA TYR A 130 -6.70 -10.30 10.88
C TYR A 130 -6.45 -10.01 9.39
N ASP A 131 -5.22 -10.04 9.00
CA ASP A 131 -4.78 -9.83 7.65
C ASP A 131 -5.22 -10.97 6.71
N GLN A 132 -6.05 -10.63 5.74
CA GLN A 132 -6.71 -11.63 4.90
C GLN A 132 -6.04 -11.81 3.55
N ASP A 133 -5.35 -10.81 3.02
CA ASP A 133 -4.69 -10.79 1.70
C ASP A 133 -5.61 -11.35 0.60
N LYS A 134 -6.85 -10.84 0.56
CA LYS A 134 -7.85 -11.31 -0.40
C LYS A 134 -7.53 -10.81 -1.80
N THR A 135 -8.08 -11.50 -2.80
CA THR A 135 -8.07 -11.04 -4.18
C THR A 135 -8.46 -9.57 -4.27
N PHE A 136 -7.68 -8.76 -4.97
CA PHE A 136 -7.91 -7.32 -5.10
C PHE A 136 -9.30 -7.02 -5.66
N GLY A 137 -10.03 -6.12 -5.01
CA GLY A 137 -11.35 -5.62 -5.43
C GLY A 137 -12.54 -6.52 -5.17
N VAL A 138 -12.38 -7.69 -4.51
CA VAL A 138 -13.51 -8.62 -4.27
C VAL A 138 -14.39 -8.24 -3.09
N GLU A 139 -13.89 -7.51 -2.12
CA GLU A 139 -14.65 -7.02 -0.97
C GLU A 139 -15.19 -5.62 -1.20
N ASN A 140 -14.36 -4.74 -1.76
CA ASN A 140 -14.75 -3.35 -1.99
C ASN A 140 -14.24 -2.83 -3.35
N LEU A 141 -15.01 -3.15 -4.40
CA LEU A 141 -14.66 -2.76 -5.77
C LEU A 141 -14.52 -1.24 -5.95
N ARG A 142 -15.33 -0.43 -5.25
CA ARG A 142 -15.25 1.04 -5.31
C ARG A 142 -13.95 1.55 -4.66
N ALA A 143 -13.54 1.00 -3.53
CA ALA A 143 -12.26 1.35 -2.92
C ALA A 143 -11.09 0.91 -3.80
N ALA A 144 -11.16 -0.26 -4.43
CA ALA A 144 -10.16 -0.71 -5.40
C ALA A 144 -10.07 0.24 -6.61
N PHE A 145 -11.21 0.66 -7.16
CA PHE A 145 -11.25 1.67 -8.23
C PHE A 145 -10.58 2.98 -7.81
N ASN A 146 -10.85 3.49 -6.62
CA ASN A 146 -10.24 4.71 -6.12
C ASN A 146 -8.70 4.58 -5.99
N GLN A 147 -8.19 3.42 -5.60
CA GLN A 147 -6.75 3.16 -5.55
C GLN A 147 -6.14 3.21 -6.96
N VAL A 148 -6.73 2.51 -7.93
CA VAL A 148 -6.25 2.52 -9.32
C VAL A 148 -6.33 3.94 -9.90
N LYS A 149 -7.43 4.67 -9.61
CA LYS A 149 -7.64 6.03 -10.09
C LYS A 149 -6.54 6.98 -9.57
N VAL A 150 -6.25 6.99 -8.28
CA VAL A 150 -5.21 7.89 -7.73
C VAL A 150 -3.82 7.56 -8.27
N LEU A 151 -3.49 6.30 -8.47
CA LEU A 151 -2.23 5.88 -9.08
C LEU A 151 -2.11 6.38 -10.54
N LYS A 152 -3.12 6.15 -11.36
CA LYS A 152 -3.13 6.56 -12.79
C LYS A 152 -3.12 8.08 -12.97
N GLU A 153 -3.95 8.80 -12.23
CA GLU A 153 -4.03 10.27 -12.29
C GLU A 153 -2.73 10.98 -11.95
N ASN A 154 -1.91 10.37 -11.10
CA ASN A 154 -0.67 10.96 -10.63
C ASN A 154 0.58 10.31 -11.25
N GLY A 155 0.42 9.55 -12.34
CA GLY A 155 1.52 9.03 -13.14
C GLY A 155 2.37 7.98 -12.45
N TYR A 156 1.82 7.23 -11.49
CA TYR A 156 2.52 6.11 -10.88
C TYR A 156 2.94 5.08 -11.95
N GLY A 157 4.15 4.55 -11.83
CA GLY A 157 4.75 3.65 -12.81
C GLY A 157 5.62 4.34 -13.87
N SER A 158 5.56 5.68 -13.99
CA SER A 158 6.32 6.44 -14.99
C SER A 158 7.83 6.47 -14.74
N HIS A 159 8.27 6.16 -13.52
CA HIS A 159 9.68 6.08 -13.13
C HIS A 159 10.12 4.64 -12.82
N GLY A 160 9.33 3.64 -13.23
CA GLY A 160 9.64 2.24 -13.00
C GLY A 160 9.16 1.70 -11.65
N GLU A 161 8.21 2.37 -11.00
CA GLU A 161 7.54 1.86 -9.81
C GLU A 161 6.69 0.63 -10.16
N TYR A 162 6.59 -0.29 -9.22
CA TYR A 162 5.86 -1.54 -9.40
C TYR A 162 4.55 -1.55 -8.62
N VAL A 163 3.55 -2.25 -9.18
CA VAL A 163 2.36 -2.72 -8.48
C VAL A 163 2.55 -4.19 -8.16
N GLY A 164 2.66 -4.52 -6.89
CA GLY A 164 2.68 -5.90 -6.40
C GLY A 164 1.27 -6.36 -6.05
N LEU A 165 1.05 -7.67 -6.11
CA LEU A 165 -0.17 -8.32 -5.66
C LEU A 165 0.19 -9.18 -4.44
N ASP A 166 -0.05 -8.66 -3.24
CA ASP A 166 0.14 -9.40 -2.00
C ASP A 166 -1.15 -10.10 -1.60
N VAL A 167 -1.45 -11.18 -2.31
CA VAL A 167 -2.68 -11.94 -2.18
C VAL A 167 -2.36 -13.41 -1.95
N LYS A 168 -3.20 -14.09 -1.17
CA LYS A 168 -3.03 -15.51 -0.86
C LYS A 168 -4.25 -16.34 -1.19
N ALA A 169 -3.99 -17.60 -1.58
CA ALA A 169 -5.04 -18.58 -1.76
C ALA A 169 -5.73 -18.91 -0.43
N MET A 170 -7.03 -19.15 -0.45
CA MET A 170 -7.75 -19.65 0.72
C MET A 170 -7.23 -21.02 1.11
N ARG A 171 -7.22 -21.34 2.40
CA ARG A 171 -6.69 -22.60 2.94
C ARG A 171 -7.32 -23.87 2.34
N THR A 172 -8.54 -23.76 1.87
CA THR A 172 -9.31 -24.86 1.28
C THR A 172 -9.27 -24.88 -0.24
N THR A 173 -8.51 -23.99 -0.87
CA THR A 173 -8.29 -23.96 -2.31
C THR A 173 -7.51 -25.21 -2.72
N LYS A 174 -7.94 -25.87 -3.78
CA LYS A 174 -7.20 -27.00 -4.35
C LYS A 174 -5.90 -26.53 -4.99
N ASP A 175 -4.87 -27.40 -5.00
CA ASP A 175 -3.54 -27.07 -5.54
C ASP A 175 -3.60 -26.59 -7.00
N GLU A 176 -4.45 -27.20 -7.81
CA GLU A 176 -4.69 -26.84 -9.22
C GLU A 176 -5.22 -25.41 -9.42
N ASP A 177 -5.83 -24.83 -8.37
CA ASP A 177 -6.43 -23.49 -8.37
C ASP A 177 -5.61 -22.48 -7.55
N SER A 178 -4.46 -22.87 -7.06
CA SER A 178 -3.66 -22.08 -6.09
C SER A 178 -3.14 -20.74 -6.63
N TYR A 179 -3.16 -20.52 -7.93
CA TYR A 179 -2.73 -19.27 -8.60
C TYR A 179 -3.89 -18.32 -8.98
N LYS A 180 -5.14 -18.78 -8.93
CA LYS A 180 -6.32 -18.02 -9.42
C LYS A 180 -6.50 -16.67 -8.72
N HIS A 181 -6.14 -16.56 -7.46
CA HIS A 181 -6.19 -15.30 -6.73
C HIS A 181 -5.29 -14.22 -7.35
N LEU A 182 -4.13 -14.60 -7.91
CA LEU A 182 -3.24 -13.68 -8.63
C LEU A 182 -3.83 -13.28 -9.98
N GLU A 183 -4.30 -14.25 -10.78
CA GLU A 183 -4.94 -13.96 -12.06
C GLU A 183 -6.18 -13.07 -11.91
N ASN A 184 -7.03 -13.37 -10.94
CA ASN A 184 -8.23 -12.58 -10.68
C ASN A 184 -7.89 -11.16 -10.25
N SER A 185 -6.90 -10.98 -9.37
CA SER A 185 -6.42 -9.66 -8.95
C SER A 185 -5.89 -8.85 -10.12
N LEU A 186 -5.08 -9.46 -10.98
CA LEU A 186 -4.56 -8.82 -12.19
C LEU A 186 -5.68 -8.44 -13.16
N ASN A 187 -6.66 -9.32 -13.36
CA ASN A 187 -7.78 -9.06 -14.27
C ASN A 187 -8.67 -7.92 -13.74
N ILE A 188 -8.94 -7.88 -12.44
CA ILE A 188 -9.69 -6.78 -11.81
C ILE A 188 -8.90 -5.48 -11.93
N PHE A 189 -7.60 -5.49 -11.65
CA PHE A 189 -6.75 -4.31 -11.78
C PHE A 189 -6.83 -3.73 -13.21
N LYS A 190 -6.62 -4.56 -14.24
CA LYS A 190 -6.72 -4.13 -15.64
C LYS A 190 -8.11 -3.59 -16.01
N ALA A 191 -9.17 -4.27 -15.57
CA ALA A 191 -10.53 -3.80 -15.80
C ALA A 191 -10.80 -2.44 -15.15
N LEU A 192 -10.22 -2.20 -13.97
CA LEU A 192 -10.33 -0.90 -13.29
C LEU A 192 -9.49 0.17 -13.97
N GLU A 193 -8.31 -0.15 -14.51
CA GLU A 193 -7.54 0.79 -15.35
C GLU A 193 -8.36 1.28 -16.55
N GLU A 194 -9.03 0.37 -17.29
CA GLU A 194 -9.90 0.73 -18.42
C GLU A 194 -11.06 1.64 -17.97
N LYS A 195 -11.61 1.42 -16.77
CA LYS A 195 -12.68 2.29 -16.23
C LYS A 195 -12.14 3.67 -15.84
N VAL A 196 -10.92 3.76 -15.32
CA VAL A 196 -10.28 5.05 -15.05
C VAL A 196 -10.02 5.83 -16.34
N GLU A 197 -9.61 5.16 -17.43
CA GLU A 197 -9.42 5.79 -18.74
C GLU A 197 -10.74 6.36 -19.34
N ARG A 198 -11.87 5.74 -18.99
CA ARG A 198 -13.21 6.18 -19.41
C ARG A 198 -13.89 7.14 -18.45
N PHE A 199 -13.22 7.50 -17.35
CA PHE A 199 -13.81 8.34 -16.31
C PHE A 199 -14.02 9.78 -16.81
N ASP A 200 -15.22 10.32 -16.63
CA ASP A 200 -15.57 11.68 -17.05
C ASP A 200 -15.18 12.72 -15.98
N TYR A 201 -14.00 13.29 -16.14
CA TYR A 201 -13.45 14.31 -15.25
C TYR A 201 -14.19 15.64 -15.34
N ASP A 202 -14.80 15.98 -16.48
CA ASP A 202 -15.59 17.20 -16.64
C ASP A 202 -16.91 17.07 -15.86
N PHE A 203 -17.54 15.90 -15.92
CA PHE A 203 -18.69 15.59 -15.10
C PHE A 203 -18.36 15.62 -13.60
N GLN A 204 -17.25 15.01 -13.20
CA GLN A 204 -16.75 15.07 -11.82
C GLN A 204 -16.61 16.53 -11.36
N LYS A 205 -15.92 17.35 -12.15
CA LYS A 205 -15.69 18.76 -11.86
C LYS A 205 -17.01 19.51 -11.69
N LYS A 206 -17.96 19.32 -12.60
CA LYS A 206 -19.29 19.90 -12.54
C LYS A 206 -20.04 19.50 -11.27
N CYS A 207 -20.00 18.22 -10.90
CA CYS A 207 -20.64 17.74 -9.66
C CYS A 207 -20.02 18.39 -8.42
N VAL A 208 -18.69 18.49 -8.37
CA VAL A 208 -17.97 19.13 -7.24
C VAL A 208 -18.34 20.61 -7.12
N GLU A 209 -18.33 21.35 -8.23
CA GLU A 209 -18.68 22.79 -8.26
C GLU A 209 -20.13 23.04 -7.80
N ASN A 210 -21.05 22.16 -8.18
CA ASN A 210 -22.47 22.23 -7.81
C ASN A 210 -22.80 21.54 -6.47
N ARG A 211 -21.83 20.86 -5.84
CA ARG A 211 -22.02 20.04 -4.63
C ARG A 211 -23.05 18.91 -4.81
N ASP A 212 -23.17 18.42 -6.04
CA ASP A 212 -24.05 17.30 -6.39
C ASP A 212 -23.30 15.96 -6.27
N PHE A 213 -23.04 15.60 -5.02
CA PHE A 213 -22.27 14.40 -4.72
C PHE A 213 -23.06 13.11 -4.96
N GLU A 214 -24.39 13.15 -4.85
CA GLU A 214 -25.27 12.02 -5.16
C GLU A 214 -25.19 11.64 -6.66
N ALA A 215 -25.20 12.63 -7.56
CA ALA A 215 -25.02 12.37 -8.97
C ALA A 215 -23.63 11.79 -9.27
N LEU A 216 -22.59 12.29 -8.61
CA LEU A 216 -21.25 11.77 -8.77
C LEU A 216 -21.12 10.32 -8.26
N GLU A 217 -21.70 10.01 -7.11
CA GLU A 217 -21.71 8.66 -6.57
C GLU A 217 -22.42 7.67 -7.50
N MET A 218 -23.59 8.05 -8.01
CA MET A 218 -24.34 7.23 -8.97
C MET A 218 -23.59 7.04 -10.28
N TYR A 219 -22.92 8.07 -10.78
CA TYR A 219 -22.05 7.97 -11.95
C TYR A 219 -20.93 6.93 -11.73
N VAL A 220 -20.24 7.00 -10.61
CA VAL A 220 -19.17 6.03 -10.28
C VAL A 220 -19.75 4.62 -10.19
N MET A 221 -20.89 4.44 -9.54
CA MET A 221 -21.53 3.13 -9.45
C MET A 221 -21.95 2.58 -10.81
N ASN A 222 -22.53 3.40 -11.67
CA ASN A 222 -22.91 3.00 -13.04
C ASN A 222 -21.68 2.60 -13.86
N LEU A 223 -20.59 3.40 -13.79
CA LEU A 223 -19.33 3.10 -14.43
C LEU A 223 -18.79 1.73 -13.98
N LEU A 224 -18.82 1.44 -12.67
CA LEU A 224 -18.33 0.17 -12.14
C LEU A 224 -19.22 -1.01 -12.54
N MET A 225 -20.52 -0.82 -12.56
CA MET A 225 -21.49 -1.85 -12.99
C MET A 225 -21.54 -2.04 -14.51
N GLY A 226 -20.93 -1.15 -15.30
CA GLY A 226 -21.00 -1.18 -16.76
C GLY A 226 -22.39 -0.78 -17.30
N ILE A 227 -23.08 0.10 -16.60
CA ILE A 227 -24.37 0.69 -17.00
C ILE A 227 -24.06 2.04 -17.66
N ASP A 228 -24.46 2.19 -18.91
CA ASP A 228 -24.33 3.43 -19.70
C ASP A 228 -25.37 4.49 -19.30
#